data_a20ff78cef5deb9bad9875449b6d40cc
#
_entry.id   a20ff78cef5deb9bad9875449b6d40cc
#
_cell.length_a   1.000
_cell.length_b   1.000
_cell.length_c   1.000
_cell.angle_alpha   90.00
_cell.angle_beta   90.00
_cell.angle_gamma   90.00
#
_symmetry.space_group_name_H-M   'P 1'
#
loop_
_entity.id
_entity.type
_entity.pdbx_description
1 polymer ?
#
loop_
_entity_poly.entity_id
_entity_poly.type
_entity_poly.pdbx_seq_one_letter_code
_entity_poly.pdbx_strand_id
1 'polypeptide(L)'
;MHCECASPTRRCTKIEGEMNTNPTEIQNVTTSPANGTDDREAHPKHWVATLVQVRSEKAVGKKLQGLDIENYVPTQWEIHQWSDRKKKVERVVIPLIVFVHADKATIKRLILHPFIHKIVTYPGQNKPAIIPDEQMEKLKFMLRQSETPVEMKDRIFRTGDRVRIVRGPLKELEGELCRVDEGKPMVAIQIECLGYACVNIDSSDIEIIT
;
A
#
# COMPACT_ATOMS: atom_id res chain seq x y z
N MET A 1 11.69 -59.46 -17.72
CA MET A 1 12.90 -59.50 -16.88
C MET A 1 12.54 -58.72 -15.62
N HIS A 2 12.22 -59.39 -14.74
CA HIS A 2 12.34 -59.71 -13.31
C HIS A 2 13.58 -59.03 -12.66
N CYS A 3 13.34 -58.39 -11.49
CA CYS A 3 13.97 -58.51 -10.17
C CYS A 3 13.38 -57.41 -9.30
N GLU A 4 12.59 -57.62 -8.40
CA GLU A 4 12.49 -58.13 -7.02
C GLU A 4 13.77 -58.06 -6.16
N CYS A 5 13.58 -57.50 -4.97
CA CYS A 5 14.11 -57.81 -3.62
C CYS A 5 14.27 -56.50 -2.82
N ALA A 6 13.63 -56.31 -1.73
CA ALA A 6 13.37 -56.98 -0.46
C ALA A 6 13.92 -56.12 0.69
N SER A 7 13.08 -55.81 1.66
CA SER A 7 13.42 -55.23 2.99
C SER A 7 14.27 -56.22 3.82
N PRO A 8 14.98 -55.76 4.87
CA PRO A 8 14.47 -56.11 6.18
C PRO A 8 14.69 -55.11 7.34
N THR A 9 13.69 -55.04 8.15
CA THR A 9 13.59 -54.98 9.62
C THR A 9 14.88 -55.07 10.46
N ARG A 10 15.07 -54.13 11.42
CA ARG A 10 15.68 -54.39 12.74
C ARG A 10 15.08 -53.41 13.74
N ARG A 11 14.27 -53.81 14.61
CA ARG A 11 14.27 -54.40 15.97
C ARG A 11 14.70 -53.41 17.08
N CYS A 12 13.69 -53.16 17.95
CA CYS A 12 13.78 -52.51 19.28
C CYS A 12 14.91 -53.05 20.16
N THR A 13 15.49 -52.20 20.96
CA THR A 13 16.00 -52.57 22.28
C THR A 13 15.54 -51.58 23.31
N LYS A 14 14.81 -52.10 24.27
CA LYS A 14 14.32 -51.57 25.51
C LYS A 14 15.49 -51.62 26.55
N ILE A 15 15.75 -50.55 27.24
CA ILE A 15 16.58 -50.59 28.43
C ILE A 15 15.77 -49.95 29.56
N GLU A 16 15.40 -50.75 30.49
CA GLU A 16 14.82 -50.44 31.81
C GLU A 16 15.96 -50.25 32.82
N GLY A 17 15.65 -49.46 33.86
CA GLY A 17 16.43 -49.36 35.12
C GLY A 17 16.77 -47.89 35.40
N GLU A 18 16.52 -47.29 36.55
CA GLU A 18 16.06 -47.72 37.85
C GLU A 18 15.60 -46.48 38.61
N MET A 19 14.61 -46.68 39.50
CA MET A 19 14.15 -45.68 40.48
C MET A 19 15.25 -45.33 41.48
N ASN A 20 15.41 -44.03 41.75
CA ASN A 20 15.93 -43.63 43.05
C ASN A 20 15.08 -42.47 43.61
N THR A 21 14.39 -42.83 44.67
CA THR A 21 13.60 -41.97 45.54
C THR A 21 14.51 -41.30 46.55
N ASN A 22 14.44 -39.95 46.70
CA ASN A 22 14.43 -39.35 48.03
C ASN A 22 13.87 -37.90 48.00
N PRO A 23 13.09 -37.54 49.02
CA PRO A 23 12.35 -36.29 49.11
C PRO A 23 13.12 -35.26 49.97
N THR A 24 12.86 -33.99 49.71
CA THR A 24 12.88 -32.86 50.65
C THR A 24 13.55 -31.65 50.04
N GLU A 25 12.78 -30.70 49.60
CA GLU A 25 12.80 -29.34 50.10
C GLU A 25 11.82 -28.47 49.29
N ILE A 26 10.76 -28.10 50.01
CA ILE A 26 9.79 -27.10 49.54
C ILE A 26 10.44 -25.75 49.76
N GLN A 27 10.93 -25.12 48.67
CA GLN A 27 11.21 -23.71 48.70
C GLN A 27 10.12 -23.00 47.90
N ASN A 28 9.31 -22.24 48.63
CA ASN A 28 8.34 -21.29 48.12
C ASN A 28 9.01 -20.30 47.17
N VAL A 29 8.85 -20.51 45.86
CA VAL A 29 9.09 -19.48 44.86
C VAL A 29 7.79 -18.77 44.68
N THR A 30 7.71 -17.60 45.25
CA THR A 30 6.68 -16.58 45.02
C THR A 30 6.61 -16.30 43.54
N THR A 31 5.58 -16.79 42.89
CA THR A 31 5.23 -16.39 41.53
C THR A 31 4.78 -14.93 41.57
N SER A 32 5.68 -14.02 41.28
CA SER A 32 5.32 -12.67 40.88
C SER A 32 4.52 -12.77 39.56
N PRO A 33 3.37 -12.09 39.48
CA PRO A 33 2.69 -12.01 38.19
C PRO A 33 3.62 -11.27 37.23
N ALA A 34 3.99 -11.94 36.15
CA ALA A 34 4.62 -11.29 35.01
C ALA A 34 3.67 -10.19 34.55
N ASN A 35 4.00 -8.96 34.91
CA ASN A 35 3.46 -7.79 34.25
C ASN A 35 3.81 -7.92 32.77
N GLY A 36 2.83 -8.37 31.99
CA GLY A 36 2.83 -8.16 30.55
C GLY A 36 2.80 -6.64 30.33
N THR A 37 3.96 -6.03 30.29
CA THR A 37 4.12 -4.73 29.66
C THR A 37 3.73 -4.94 28.21
N ASP A 38 2.50 -4.53 27.92
CA ASP A 38 1.97 -4.32 26.57
C ASP A 38 2.74 -3.12 26.00
N ASP A 39 4.02 -3.34 25.71
CA ASP A 39 4.85 -2.43 24.94
C ASP A 39 4.34 -2.44 23.52
N ARG A 40 3.19 -1.78 23.32
CA ARG A 40 2.81 -1.23 22.04
C ARG A 40 3.80 -0.10 21.73
N GLU A 41 5.05 -0.45 21.50
CA GLU A 41 5.92 0.43 20.74
C GLU A 41 5.16 0.77 19.46
N ALA A 42 4.74 2.01 19.36
CA ALA A 42 4.05 2.52 18.19
C ALA A 42 5.06 2.51 17.04
N HIS A 43 5.18 1.35 16.38
CA HIS A 43 6.03 1.23 15.21
C HIS A 43 5.54 2.22 14.16
N PRO A 44 6.46 3.03 13.57
CA PRO A 44 6.07 4.03 12.59
C PRO A 44 5.29 3.36 11.45
N LYS A 45 4.11 3.88 11.18
CA LYS A 45 3.30 3.48 10.04
C LYS A 45 3.80 4.19 8.79
N HIS A 46 3.68 3.52 7.66
CA HIS A 46 4.07 4.05 6.36
C HIS A 46 3.03 3.68 5.31
N TRP A 47 2.88 4.54 4.32
CA TRP A 47 2.09 4.22 3.15
C TRP A 47 2.84 3.27 2.24
N VAL A 48 2.17 2.21 1.83
CA VAL A 48 2.64 1.27 0.82
C VAL A 48 1.54 1.02 -0.20
N ALA A 49 1.93 0.76 -1.44
CA ALA A 49 0.98 0.38 -2.48
C ALA A 49 0.86 -1.15 -2.55
N THR A 50 -0.37 -1.64 -2.53
CA THR A 50 -0.67 -3.07 -2.68
C THR A 50 -1.33 -3.33 -4.01
N LEU A 51 -0.87 -4.38 -4.71
CA LEU A 51 -1.50 -4.88 -5.92
C LEU A 51 -2.65 -5.81 -5.55
N VAL A 52 -3.80 -5.53 -6.14
CA VAL A 52 -5.03 -6.30 -5.95
C VAL A 52 -5.58 -6.77 -7.29
N GLN A 53 -6.61 -7.60 -7.29
CA GLN A 53 -7.26 -8.05 -8.52
C GLN A 53 -7.99 -6.89 -9.22
N VAL A 54 -8.03 -6.92 -10.54
CA VAL A 54 -8.75 -5.95 -11.38
C VAL A 54 -10.20 -5.80 -10.90
N ARG A 55 -10.68 -4.56 -10.80
CA ARG A 55 -12.05 -4.21 -10.40
C ARG A 55 -12.43 -4.66 -8.98
N SER A 56 -11.48 -5.07 -8.16
CA SER A 56 -11.72 -5.42 -6.75
C SER A 56 -11.23 -4.35 -5.77
N GLU A 57 -10.67 -3.26 -6.23
CA GLU A 57 -10.01 -2.24 -5.41
C GLU A 57 -10.93 -1.73 -4.29
N LYS A 58 -12.18 -1.37 -4.63
CA LYS A 58 -13.17 -0.90 -3.65
C LYS A 58 -13.60 -2.00 -2.66
N ALA A 59 -13.71 -3.24 -3.14
CA ALA A 59 -14.07 -4.38 -2.29
C ALA A 59 -12.94 -4.72 -1.32
N VAL A 60 -11.68 -4.66 -1.79
CA VAL A 60 -10.50 -4.85 -0.96
C VAL A 60 -10.37 -3.72 0.07
N GLY A 61 -10.60 -2.45 -0.32
CA GLY A 61 -10.61 -1.34 0.61
C GLY A 61 -11.59 -1.57 1.77
N LYS A 62 -12.81 -2.02 1.48
CA LYS A 62 -13.79 -2.38 2.52
C LYS A 62 -13.34 -3.53 3.42
N LYS A 63 -12.70 -4.55 2.86
CA LYS A 63 -12.14 -5.67 3.64
C LYS A 63 -11.04 -5.21 4.58
N LEU A 64 -10.15 -4.33 4.11
CA LEU A 64 -9.08 -3.75 4.91
C LEU A 64 -9.64 -2.89 6.06
N GLN A 65 -10.70 -2.11 5.79
CA GLN A 65 -11.42 -1.37 6.84
C GLN A 65 -12.03 -2.31 7.89
N GLY A 66 -12.59 -3.45 7.47
CA GLY A 66 -13.10 -4.47 8.39
C GLY A 66 -12.02 -5.15 9.24
N LEU A 67 -10.75 -5.03 8.84
CA LEU A 67 -9.57 -5.48 9.59
C LEU A 67 -8.92 -4.36 10.42
N ASP A 68 -9.56 -3.20 10.51
CA ASP A 68 -9.06 -2.00 11.18
C ASP A 68 -7.70 -1.51 10.61
N ILE A 69 -7.50 -1.72 9.30
CA ILE A 69 -6.31 -1.28 8.59
C ILE A 69 -6.65 -0.02 7.78
N GLU A 70 -5.94 1.07 8.07
CA GLU A 70 -6.08 2.32 7.34
C GLU A 70 -5.68 2.12 5.88
N ASN A 71 -6.57 2.48 4.96
CA ASN A 71 -6.36 2.29 3.54
C ASN A 71 -6.97 3.42 2.71
N TYR A 72 -6.49 3.56 1.48
CA TYR A 72 -7.00 4.54 0.54
C TYR A 72 -7.10 3.93 -0.87
N VAL A 73 -8.30 3.99 -1.45
CA VAL A 73 -8.53 3.62 -2.85
C VAL A 73 -8.57 4.91 -3.67
N PRO A 74 -7.66 5.10 -4.65
CA PRO A 74 -7.57 6.33 -5.42
C PRO A 74 -8.72 6.41 -6.43
N THR A 75 -9.80 7.06 -6.03
CA THR A 75 -11.00 7.26 -6.86
C THR A 75 -11.26 8.74 -7.13
N GLN A 76 -11.82 9.02 -8.28
CA GLN A 76 -12.27 10.35 -8.69
C GLN A 76 -13.71 10.27 -9.24
N TRP A 77 -14.48 11.30 -8.98
CA TRP A 77 -15.82 11.44 -9.53
C TRP A 77 -15.76 12.08 -10.91
N GLU A 78 -16.33 11.41 -11.90
CA GLU A 78 -16.45 11.91 -13.27
C GLU A 78 -17.92 12.00 -13.69
N ILE A 79 -18.22 12.99 -14.51
CA ILE A 79 -19.55 13.13 -15.10
C ILE A 79 -19.51 12.48 -16.47
N HIS A 80 -20.12 11.31 -16.58
CA HIS A 80 -20.35 10.66 -17.87
C HIS A 80 -21.66 11.12 -18.48
N GLN A 81 -21.57 11.61 -19.71
CA GLN A 81 -22.75 11.94 -20.52
C GLN A 81 -23.16 10.69 -21.29
N TRP A 82 -24.32 10.15 -20.95
CA TRP A 82 -25.00 9.13 -21.73
C TRP A 82 -25.92 9.83 -22.73
N SER A 83 -26.45 9.11 -23.71
CA SER A 83 -27.31 9.68 -24.75
C SER A 83 -28.51 10.46 -24.21
N ASP A 84 -29.06 10.07 -23.06
CA ASP A 84 -30.28 10.59 -22.46
C ASP A 84 -30.06 11.38 -21.16
N ARG A 85 -28.91 11.18 -20.46
CA ARG A 85 -28.68 11.80 -19.14
C ARG A 85 -27.20 11.90 -18.77
N LYS A 86 -26.90 12.84 -17.88
CA LYS A 86 -25.60 12.94 -17.21
C LYS A 86 -25.61 12.10 -15.93
N LYS A 87 -24.64 11.24 -15.75
CA LYS A 87 -24.47 10.43 -14.55
C LYS A 87 -23.10 10.67 -13.93
N LYS A 88 -23.09 10.95 -12.62
CA LYS A 88 -21.84 11.01 -11.85
C LYS A 88 -21.39 9.58 -11.52
N VAL A 89 -20.20 9.21 -11.95
CA VAL A 89 -19.61 7.88 -11.77
C VAL A 89 -18.28 8.01 -11.04
N GLU A 90 -18.06 7.16 -10.07
CA GLU A 90 -16.79 7.10 -9.35
C GLU A 90 -15.83 6.13 -10.05
N ARG A 91 -14.77 6.69 -10.65
CA ARG A 91 -13.72 5.94 -11.35
C ARG A 91 -12.51 5.71 -10.45
N VAL A 92 -11.92 4.51 -10.50
CA VAL A 92 -10.60 4.23 -9.93
C VAL A 92 -9.55 4.83 -10.86
N VAL A 93 -8.73 5.75 -10.35
CA VAL A 93 -7.72 6.46 -11.14
C VAL A 93 -6.48 5.61 -11.35
N ILE A 94 -6.09 4.85 -10.32
CA ILE A 94 -4.95 3.93 -10.39
C ILE A 94 -5.49 2.50 -10.29
N PRO A 95 -5.69 1.82 -11.43
CA PRO A 95 -6.17 0.44 -11.42
C PRO A 95 -5.21 -0.49 -10.69
N LEU A 96 -5.74 -1.56 -10.11
CA LEU A 96 -4.99 -2.60 -9.39
C LEU A 96 -4.34 -2.15 -8.09
N ILE A 97 -4.38 -0.88 -7.72
CA ILE A 97 -3.67 -0.33 -6.57
C ILE A 97 -4.64 0.05 -5.46
N VAL A 98 -4.31 -0.40 -4.25
CA VAL A 98 -4.89 0.09 -2.99
C VAL A 98 -3.72 0.50 -2.09
N PHE A 99 -3.75 1.73 -1.61
CA PHE A 99 -2.78 2.22 -0.64
C PHE A 99 -3.14 1.76 0.75
N VAL A 100 -2.15 1.37 1.53
CA VAL A 100 -2.32 0.91 2.91
C VAL A 100 -1.34 1.65 3.81
N HIS A 101 -1.84 2.20 4.91
CA HIS A 101 -1.04 2.87 5.93
C HIS A 101 -0.88 1.94 7.12
N ALA A 102 0.28 1.31 7.25
CA ALA A 102 0.50 0.26 8.25
C ALA A 102 1.96 0.19 8.71
N ASP A 103 2.14 -0.44 9.85
CA ASP A 103 3.46 -0.78 10.37
C ASP A 103 4.07 -2.00 9.66
N LYS A 104 5.35 -2.20 9.83
CA LYS A 104 6.10 -3.27 9.17
C LYS A 104 5.55 -4.68 9.47
N ALA A 105 5.02 -4.91 10.66
CA ALA A 105 4.45 -6.20 11.05
C ALA A 105 3.13 -6.46 10.31
N THR A 106 2.26 -5.46 10.23
CA THR A 106 1.00 -5.52 9.48
C THR A 106 1.26 -5.68 7.97
N ILE A 107 2.24 -4.94 7.41
CA ILE A 107 2.64 -5.08 6.01
C ILE A 107 3.05 -6.52 5.68
N LYS A 108 3.82 -7.19 6.55
CA LYS A 108 4.18 -8.60 6.36
C LYS A 108 2.97 -9.54 6.40
N ARG A 109 1.97 -9.26 7.26
CA ARG A 109 0.73 -10.05 7.34
C ARG A 109 -0.17 -9.83 6.14
N LEU A 110 -0.19 -8.63 5.57
CA LEU A 110 -1.00 -8.31 4.38
C LEU A 110 -0.75 -9.24 3.20
N ILE A 111 0.51 -9.66 2.99
CA ILE A 111 0.88 -10.55 1.89
C ILE A 111 0.22 -11.94 2.03
N LEU A 112 -0.17 -12.33 3.24
CA LEU A 112 -0.83 -13.61 3.50
C LEU A 112 -2.33 -13.61 3.16
N HIS A 113 -2.91 -12.43 2.93
CA HIS A 113 -4.33 -12.34 2.58
C HIS A 113 -4.56 -12.66 1.10
N PRO A 114 -5.54 -13.53 0.77
CA PRO A 114 -5.77 -13.99 -0.59
C PRO A 114 -6.23 -12.90 -1.57
N PHE A 115 -6.67 -11.75 -1.06
CA PHE A 115 -7.07 -10.60 -1.87
C PHE A 115 -5.94 -9.60 -2.15
N ILE A 116 -4.75 -9.79 -1.59
CA ILE A 116 -3.53 -9.03 -1.88
C ILE A 116 -2.60 -9.90 -2.71
N HIS A 117 -2.30 -9.47 -3.93
CA HIS A 117 -1.39 -10.24 -4.78
C HIS A 117 0.08 -9.95 -4.47
N LYS A 118 0.40 -8.69 -4.26
CA LYS A 118 1.77 -8.25 -4.02
C LYS A 118 1.79 -6.85 -3.40
N ILE A 119 2.85 -6.53 -2.68
CA ILE A 119 3.18 -5.16 -2.30
C ILE A 119 4.19 -4.61 -3.32
N VAL A 120 4.00 -3.38 -3.75
CA VAL A 120 4.95 -2.70 -4.65
C VAL A 120 6.28 -2.54 -3.93
N THR A 121 7.36 -2.91 -4.60
CA THR A 121 8.73 -2.87 -4.07
C THR A 121 9.58 -1.92 -4.89
N TYR A 122 10.67 -1.42 -4.31
CA TYR A 122 11.65 -0.67 -5.08
C TYR A 122 12.26 -1.54 -6.19
N PRO A 123 12.54 -0.96 -7.37
CA PRO A 123 13.15 -1.69 -8.47
C PRO A 123 14.46 -2.38 -8.04
N GLY A 124 14.56 -3.68 -8.34
CA GLY A 124 15.73 -4.48 -7.96
C GLY A 124 15.88 -4.82 -6.47
N GLN A 125 14.89 -4.50 -5.64
CA GLN A 125 14.90 -4.79 -4.20
C GLN A 125 13.64 -5.55 -3.78
N ASN A 126 13.77 -6.36 -2.72
CA ASN A 126 12.63 -7.04 -2.08
C ASN A 126 12.03 -6.23 -0.90
N LYS A 127 12.32 -4.93 -0.86
CA LYS A 127 11.79 -4.05 0.18
C LYS A 127 10.52 -3.35 -0.33
N PRO A 128 9.45 -3.28 0.48
CA PRO A 128 8.28 -2.48 0.14
C PRO A 128 8.67 -1.03 -0.17
N ALA A 129 8.12 -0.49 -1.24
CA ALA A 129 8.28 0.92 -1.56
C ALA A 129 7.43 1.74 -0.58
N ILE A 130 8.08 2.60 0.17
CA ILE A 130 7.44 3.52 1.12
C ILE A 130 7.10 4.79 0.37
N ILE A 131 5.83 5.16 0.41
CA ILE A 131 5.34 6.39 -0.19
C ILE A 131 5.31 7.46 0.91
N PRO A 132 5.99 8.60 0.74
CA PRO A 132 5.94 9.69 1.70
C PRO A 132 4.52 10.21 1.94
N ASP A 133 4.21 10.57 3.18
CA ASP A 133 2.88 11.10 3.55
C ASP A 133 2.51 12.33 2.71
N GLU A 134 3.48 13.20 2.44
CA GLU A 134 3.30 14.39 1.60
C GLU A 134 2.79 14.04 0.19
N GLN A 135 3.34 12.99 -0.43
CA GLN A 135 2.89 12.53 -1.76
C GLN A 135 1.46 11.99 -1.69
N MET A 136 1.13 11.26 -0.63
CA MET A 136 -0.23 10.74 -0.42
C MET A 136 -1.25 11.86 -0.17
N GLU A 137 -0.89 12.85 0.60
CA GLU A 137 -1.77 14.01 0.86
C GLU A 137 -2.00 14.82 -0.42
N LYS A 138 -0.95 15.11 -1.18
CA LYS A 138 -1.05 15.77 -2.48
C LYS A 138 -1.95 14.97 -3.45
N LEU A 139 -1.79 13.66 -3.52
CA LEU A 139 -2.62 12.79 -4.34
C LEU A 139 -4.09 12.82 -3.88
N LYS A 140 -4.34 12.66 -2.58
CA LYS A 140 -5.69 12.72 -2.00
C LYS A 140 -6.36 14.07 -2.29
N PHE A 141 -5.61 15.16 -2.12
CA PHE A 141 -6.09 16.51 -2.41
C PHE A 141 -6.43 16.68 -3.89
N MET A 142 -5.51 16.30 -4.79
CA MET A 142 -5.73 16.36 -6.24
C MET A 142 -6.98 15.59 -6.67
N LEU A 143 -7.15 14.34 -6.20
CA LEU A 143 -8.28 13.50 -6.58
C LEU A 143 -9.64 13.99 -6.04
N ARG A 144 -9.63 14.69 -4.91
CA ARG A 144 -10.86 15.26 -4.31
C ARG A 144 -11.29 16.56 -4.97
N GLN A 145 -10.33 17.42 -5.31
CA GLN A 145 -10.60 18.80 -5.71
C GLN A 145 -10.57 19.01 -7.21
N SER A 146 -9.89 18.13 -7.96
CA SER A 146 -9.80 18.30 -9.41
C SER A 146 -11.16 18.11 -10.08
N GLU A 147 -11.55 19.11 -10.88
CA GLU A 147 -12.71 19.06 -11.77
C GLU A 147 -12.38 18.35 -13.09
N THR A 148 -11.10 18.34 -13.46
CA THR A 148 -10.59 17.63 -14.64
C THR A 148 -10.13 16.23 -14.27
N PRO A 149 -10.22 15.26 -15.21
CA PRO A 149 -9.72 13.91 -14.96
C PRO A 149 -8.24 13.91 -14.62
N VAL A 150 -7.87 13.22 -13.55
CA VAL A 150 -6.48 12.95 -13.19
C VAL A 150 -6.03 11.69 -13.92
N GLU A 151 -4.88 11.76 -14.57
CA GLU A 151 -4.28 10.66 -15.32
C GLU A 151 -2.98 10.20 -14.68
N MET A 152 -2.76 8.88 -14.65
CA MET A 152 -1.47 8.33 -14.26
C MET A 152 -0.57 8.15 -15.47
N LYS A 153 0.68 8.59 -15.34
CA LYS A 153 1.73 8.43 -16.37
C LYS A 153 2.96 7.80 -15.75
N ASP A 154 3.49 6.78 -16.41
CA ASP A 154 4.71 6.10 -15.95
C ASP A 154 5.93 7.02 -16.05
N ARG A 155 5.93 7.91 -17.03
CA ARG A 155 7.04 8.84 -17.29
C ARG A 155 6.50 10.19 -17.74
N ILE A 156 7.19 11.22 -17.33
CA ILE A 156 7.03 12.58 -17.87
C ILE A 156 8.20 12.84 -18.81
N PHE A 157 7.93 13.16 -20.06
CA PHE A 157 8.97 13.36 -21.07
C PHE A 157 9.78 14.64 -20.86
N ARG A 158 9.25 15.61 -20.13
CA ARG A 158 9.96 16.84 -19.75
C ARG A 158 9.52 17.24 -18.34
N THR A 159 10.38 17.05 -17.38
CA THR A 159 10.27 17.72 -16.09
C THR A 159 10.53 19.19 -16.29
N GLY A 160 9.57 19.99 -15.93
CA GLY A 160 9.68 21.45 -15.94
C GLY A 160 10.00 21.99 -14.55
N ASP A 161 9.81 23.29 -14.42
CA ASP A 161 9.99 24.00 -13.18
C ASP A 161 9.00 23.51 -12.11
N ARG A 162 9.38 23.63 -10.85
CA ARG A 162 8.43 23.45 -9.76
C ARG A 162 7.41 24.58 -9.80
N VAL A 163 6.16 24.23 -9.67
CA VAL A 163 5.05 25.17 -9.77
C VAL A 163 4.08 25.01 -8.63
N ARG A 164 3.42 26.11 -8.29
CA ARG A 164 2.28 26.13 -7.37
C ARG A 164 1.06 26.62 -8.14
N ILE A 165 -0.08 26.00 -7.87
CA ILE A 165 -1.35 26.46 -8.42
C ILE A 165 -1.88 27.59 -7.54
N VAL A 166 -2.13 28.75 -8.15
CA VAL A 166 -2.55 29.97 -7.40
C VAL A 166 -4.05 30.22 -7.46
N ARG A 167 -4.78 29.55 -8.35
CA ARG A 167 -6.22 29.72 -8.53
C ARG A 167 -6.94 28.40 -8.73
N GLY A 168 -8.25 28.41 -8.51
CA GLY A 168 -9.13 27.27 -8.75
C GLY A 168 -9.18 26.26 -7.59
N PRO A 169 -9.82 25.11 -7.81
CA PRO A 169 -10.05 24.09 -6.78
C PRO A 169 -8.76 23.46 -6.23
N LEU A 170 -7.68 23.50 -7.04
CA LEU A 170 -6.37 22.94 -6.68
C LEU A 170 -5.39 23.98 -6.16
N LYS A 171 -5.88 25.14 -5.73
CA LYS A 171 -5.05 26.20 -5.14
C LYS A 171 -4.13 25.63 -4.04
N GLU A 172 -2.90 26.12 -3.98
CA GLU A 172 -1.82 25.70 -3.06
C GLU A 172 -1.21 24.31 -3.37
N LEU A 173 -1.69 23.61 -4.40
CA LEU A 173 -1.06 22.37 -4.81
C LEU A 173 0.28 22.68 -5.49
N GLU A 174 1.34 22.05 -5.00
CA GLU A 174 2.67 22.10 -5.59
C GLU A 174 2.99 20.83 -6.37
N GLY A 175 3.58 20.99 -7.53
CA GLY A 175 3.98 19.89 -8.40
C GLY A 175 5.02 20.32 -9.41
N GLU A 176 5.26 19.46 -10.40
CA GLU A 176 6.15 19.72 -11.51
C GLU A 176 5.33 20.09 -12.75
N LEU A 177 5.74 21.14 -13.45
CA LEU A 177 5.13 21.54 -14.70
C LEU A 177 5.56 20.61 -15.81
N CYS A 178 4.61 19.91 -16.41
CA CYS A 178 4.84 19.02 -17.54
C CYS A 178 4.11 19.53 -18.76
N ARG A 179 4.73 19.39 -19.94
CA ARG A 179 4.07 19.60 -21.21
C ARG A 179 3.88 18.26 -21.90
N VAL A 180 2.65 17.97 -22.28
CA VAL A 180 2.33 16.83 -23.15
C VAL A 180 2.29 17.32 -24.60
N ASP A 181 2.48 16.43 -25.56
CA ASP A 181 2.62 16.72 -27.00
C ASP A 181 1.46 17.52 -27.60
N GLU A 182 0.31 17.67 -26.94
CA GLU A 182 -0.84 18.46 -27.37
C GLU A 182 -0.84 19.91 -26.87
N GLY A 183 0.22 20.38 -26.24
CA GLY A 183 0.41 21.80 -25.91
C GLY A 183 -0.32 22.33 -24.67
N LYS A 184 -1.10 21.53 -23.97
CA LYS A 184 -1.72 21.94 -22.70
C LYS A 184 -0.77 21.72 -21.53
N PRO A 185 -0.59 22.70 -20.64
CA PRO A 185 0.21 22.51 -19.45
C PRO A 185 -0.47 21.54 -18.49
N MET A 186 0.31 20.64 -17.93
CA MET A 186 -0.13 19.73 -16.88
C MET A 186 0.74 19.91 -15.64
N VAL A 187 0.12 19.84 -14.48
CA VAL A 187 0.84 19.72 -13.21
C VAL A 187 0.87 18.26 -12.81
N ALA A 188 2.06 17.80 -12.51
CA ALA A 188 2.32 16.42 -12.14
C ALA A 188 2.82 16.32 -10.71
N ILE A 189 2.36 15.31 -9.99
CA ILE A 189 2.86 14.92 -8.67
C ILE A 189 3.49 13.54 -8.81
N GLN A 190 4.74 13.42 -8.37
CA GLN A 190 5.41 12.13 -8.31
C GLN A 190 4.81 11.27 -7.19
N ILE A 191 4.54 10.03 -7.51
CA ILE A 191 4.16 8.99 -6.53
C ILE A 191 5.21 7.89 -6.57
N GLU A 192 5.85 7.66 -5.45
CA GLU A 192 6.97 6.72 -5.35
C GLU A 192 6.66 5.35 -5.96
N CYS A 193 7.51 4.90 -6.87
CA CYS A 193 7.42 3.63 -7.61
C CYS A 193 6.14 3.42 -8.45
N LEU A 194 5.25 4.40 -8.56
CA LEU A 194 4.01 4.30 -9.34
C LEU A 194 3.96 5.24 -10.54
N GLY A 195 4.87 6.23 -10.61
CA GLY A 195 4.90 7.23 -11.66
C GLY A 195 4.32 8.58 -11.22
N TYR A 196 3.61 9.25 -12.11
CA TYR A 196 3.15 10.62 -11.92
C TYR A 196 1.63 10.73 -12.06
N ALA A 197 1.00 11.36 -11.08
CA ALA A 197 -0.39 11.79 -11.16
C ALA A 197 -0.44 13.17 -11.83
N CYS A 198 -1.05 13.26 -13.00
CA CYS A 198 -1.08 14.46 -13.83
C CYS A 198 -2.48 15.04 -13.95
N VAL A 199 -2.58 16.35 -13.91
CA VAL A 199 -3.82 17.08 -14.09
C VAL A 199 -3.61 18.26 -15.03
N ASN A 200 -4.57 18.52 -15.93
CA ASN A 200 -4.55 19.67 -16.83
C ASN A 200 -4.92 20.94 -16.07
N ILE A 201 -4.10 21.97 -16.19
CA ILE A 201 -4.29 23.29 -15.54
C ILE A 201 -4.06 24.37 -16.59
N ASP A 202 -4.80 25.47 -16.49
CA ASP A 202 -4.54 26.63 -17.33
C ASP A 202 -3.25 27.35 -16.90
N SER A 203 -2.48 27.80 -17.89
CA SER A 203 -1.20 28.48 -17.62
C SER A 203 -1.33 29.73 -16.76
N SER A 204 -2.52 30.37 -16.78
CA SER A 204 -2.83 31.56 -15.97
C SER A 204 -2.96 31.27 -14.47
N ASP A 205 -3.13 30.00 -14.11
CA ASP A 205 -3.38 29.57 -12.74
C ASP A 205 -2.14 28.96 -12.07
N ILE A 206 -0.98 29.08 -12.73
CA ILE A 206 0.28 28.46 -12.31
C ILE A 206 1.31 29.54 -12.03
N GLU A 207 2.03 29.42 -10.92
CA GLU A 207 3.20 30.25 -10.55
C GLU A 207 4.43 29.34 -10.40
N ILE A 208 5.56 29.77 -10.98
CA ILE A 208 6.84 29.05 -10.84
C ILE A 208 7.42 29.34 -9.46
N ILE A 209 7.78 28.27 -8.75
CA ILE A 209 8.44 28.37 -7.44
C ILE A 209 9.93 28.09 -7.67
N THR A 210 10.76 29.06 -7.28
CA THR A 210 12.23 28.93 -7.37
C THR A 210 12.79 28.28 -6.12
#